data_405a592fe03eded14dbf8b4c13f7a4e7
#
_entry.id   405a592fe03eded14dbf8b4c13f7a4e7
#
_cell.length_a   1.000
_cell.length_b   1.000
_cell.length_c   1.000
_cell.angle_alpha   90.00
_cell.angle_beta   90.00
_cell.angle_gamma   90.00
#
_symmetry.space_group_name_H-M   'P 1'
#
loop_
_entity.id
_entity.type
_entity.pdbx_description
1 polymer ?
#
loop_
_entity_poly.entity_id
_entity_poly.type
_entity_poly.pdbx_seq_one_letter_code
_entity_poly.pdbx_strand_id
1 'polypeptide(L)'
;MHMESEERVRSKVKRKLHIDNKRLINSFSYAFEGIKQAYLGEQNLRIHIFIATLVIIFGFFLKISYFEWLICLLLIGLVIMAEFINTAVEYVVDLASPKVHPLAKAAKDTASAGVLMMAIISAAIGLIIFVPKLIDFIGGLLW
;
A
#
# COMPACT_ATOMS: atom_id res chain seq x y z
N MET A 1 -16.87 28.29 -40.68
CA MET A 1 -15.56 28.12 -39.99
C MET A 1 -15.64 28.05 -38.46
N HIS A 2 -16.47 28.85 -37.77
CA HIS A 2 -16.61 28.81 -36.29
C HIS A 2 -17.40 27.58 -35.79
N MET A 3 -18.49 27.17 -36.46
CA MET A 3 -19.30 26.01 -36.09
C MET A 3 -18.54 24.66 -36.19
N GLU A 4 -17.68 24.52 -37.18
CA GLU A 4 -16.89 23.30 -37.41
C GLU A 4 -15.81 23.07 -36.34
N SER A 5 -15.29 24.16 -35.75
CA SER A 5 -14.37 24.10 -34.64
C SER A 5 -15.04 23.68 -33.34
N GLU A 6 -16.25 24.12 -33.06
CA GLU A 6 -17.03 23.72 -31.87
C GLU A 6 -17.49 22.28 -31.92
N GLU A 7 -17.91 21.76 -33.07
CA GLU A 7 -18.27 20.36 -33.24
C GLU A 7 -17.07 19.43 -33.05
N ARG A 8 -15.88 19.81 -33.57
CA ARG A 8 -14.63 19.07 -33.34
C ARG A 8 -14.23 19.05 -31.85
N VAL A 9 -14.41 20.17 -31.16
CA VAL A 9 -14.13 20.22 -29.69
C VAL A 9 -15.12 19.35 -28.92
N ARG A 10 -16.45 19.46 -29.24
CA ARG A 10 -17.48 18.62 -28.60
C ARG A 10 -17.27 17.14 -28.87
N SER A 11 -16.87 16.75 -30.07
CA SER A 11 -16.58 15.34 -30.39
C SER A 11 -15.35 14.82 -29.67
N LYS A 12 -14.30 15.64 -29.52
CA LYS A 12 -13.10 15.29 -28.70
C LYS A 12 -13.43 15.17 -27.22
N VAL A 13 -14.27 16.06 -26.68
CA VAL A 13 -14.72 16.00 -25.29
C VAL A 13 -15.60 14.77 -25.05
N LYS A 14 -16.56 14.46 -25.93
CA LYS A 14 -17.36 13.24 -25.84
C LYS A 14 -16.53 11.97 -25.91
N ARG A 15 -15.50 11.90 -26.77
CA ARG A 15 -14.55 10.77 -26.80
C ARG A 15 -13.75 10.61 -25.50
N LYS A 16 -13.38 11.72 -24.86
CA LYS A 16 -12.62 11.73 -23.61
C LYS A 16 -13.47 11.31 -22.41
N LEU A 17 -14.79 11.50 -22.49
CA LEU A 17 -15.76 11.14 -21.44
C LEU A 17 -16.30 9.71 -21.59
N HIS A 18 -16.03 9.04 -22.70
CA HIS A 18 -16.42 7.64 -22.86
C HIS A 18 -15.51 6.75 -22.03
N ILE A 19 -16.05 6.15 -20.97
CA ILE A 19 -15.35 5.14 -20.19
C ILE A 19 -15.10 3.94 -21.10
N ASP A 20 -13.86 3.77 -21.52
CA ASP A 20 -13.44 2.59 -22.29
C ASP A 20 -13.27 1.42 -21.32
N ASN A 21 -14.28 0.56 -21.28
CA ASN A 21 -14.30 -0.63 -20.42
C ASN A 21 -13.07 -1.51 -20.63
N LYS A 22 -12.56 -1.60 -21.86
CA LYS A 22 -11.34 -2.35 -22.18
C LYS A 22 -10.11 -1.71 -21.52
N ARG A 23 -10.04 -0.40 -21.53
CA ARG A 23 -8.97 0.37 -20.88
C ARG A 23 -9.02 0.22 -19.36
N LEU A 24 -10.23 0.19 -18.79
CA LEU A 24 -10.42 -0.04 -17.35
C LEU A 24 -9.97 -1.45 -16.94
N ILE A 25 -10.41 -2.47 -17.68
CA ILE A 25 -10.02 -3.86 -17.43
C ILE A 25 -8.50 -4.03 -17.54
N ASN A 26 -7.86 -3.45 -18.56
CA ASN A 26 -6.41 -3.49 -18.71
C ASN A 26 -5.70 -2.81 -17.54
N SER A 27 -6.24 -1.70 -17.00
CA SER A 27 -5.65 -1.02 -15.85
C SER A 27 -5.65 -1.90 -14.59
N PHE A 28 -6.72 -2.65 -14.35
CA PHE A 28 -6.75 -3.64 -13.27
C PHE A 28 -5.75 -4.78 -13.50
N SER A 29 -5.65 -5.28 -14.73
CA SER A 29 -4.67 -6.32 -15.08
C SER A 29 -3.23 -5.87 -14.79
N TYR A 30 -2.87 -4.64 -15.19
CA TYR A 30 -1.55 -4.09 -14.90
C TYR A 30 -1.30 -3.88 -13.40
N ALA A 31 -2.33 -3.47 -12.65
CA ALA A 31 -2.22 -3.35 -11.20
C ALA A 31 -1.96 -4.71 -10.54
N PHE A 32 -2.68 -5.76 -10.94
CA PHE A 32 -2.46 -7.12 -10.44
C PHE A 32 -1.07 -7.67 -10.79
N GLU A 33 -0.58 -7.38 -12.01
CA GLU A 33 0.79 -7.74 -12.38
C GLU A 33 1.83 -7.03 -11.50
N GLY A 34 1.66 -5.74 -11.24
CA GLY A 34 2.52 -4.98 -10.33
C GLY A 34 2.52 -5.55 -8.91
N ILE A 35 1.35 -5.88 -8.36
CA ILE A 35 1.23 -6.54 -7.05
C ILE A 35 1.98 -7.88 -7.04
N LYS A 36 1.79 -8.70 -8.08
CA LYS A 36 2.47 -10.00 -8.19
C LYS A 36 3.99 -9.84 -8.25
N GLN A 37 4.49 -8.91 -9.06
CA GLN A 37 5.93 -8.65 -9.18
C GLN A 37 6.54 -8.20 -7.86
N ALA A 38 5.92 -7.23 -7.17
CA ALA A 38 6.38 -6.76 -5.87
C ALA A 38 6.34 -7.90 -4.82
N TYR A 39 5.26 -8.69 -4.77
CA TYR A 39 5.16 -9.82 -3.83
C TYR A 39 6.25 -10.88 -4.05
N LEU A 40 6.58 -11.19 -5.30
CA LEU A 40 7.61 -12.18 -5.62
C LEU A 40 9.02 -11.63 -5.43
N GLY A 41 9.24 -10.35 -5.74
CA GLY A 41 10.54 -9.69 -5.65
C GLY A 41 10.94 -9.29 -4.22
N GLU A 42 9.97 -8.81 -3.42
CA GLU A 42 10.27 -8.14 -2.16
C GLU A 42 9.98 -9.01 -0.94
N GLN A 43 11.04 -9.28 -0.15
CA GLN A 43 10.90 -10.02 1.11
C GLN A 43 10.13 -9.21 2.16
N ASN A 44 10.39 -7.91 2.26
CA ASN A 44 9.75 -7.03 3.24
C ASN A 44 8.24 -6.96 3.05
N LEU A 45 7.78 -6.85 1.79
CA LEU A 45 6.34 -6.87 1.48
C LEU A 45 5.67 -8.16 1.99
N ARG A 46 6.32 -9.32 1.80
CA ARG A 46 5.79 -10.60 2.32
C ARG A 46 5.69 -10.61 3.84
N ILE A 47 6.69 -10.06 4.53
CA ILE A 47 6.69 -9.94 6.00
C ILE A 47 5.53 -9.03 6.44
N HIS A 48 5.35 -7.88 5.82
CA HIS A 48 4.26 -6.95 6.15
C HIS A 48 2.88 -7.56 5.89
N ILE A 49 2.70 -8.30 4.81
CA ILE A 49 1.43 -9.03 4.54
C ILE A 49 1.19 -10.11 5.60
N PHE A 50 2.22 -10.84 6.01
CA PHE A 50 2.10 -11.83 7.08
C PHE A 50 1.70 -11.18 8.41
N ILE A 51 2.35 -10.08 8.81
CA ILE A 51 1.99 -9.31 10.01
C ILE A 51 0.55 -8.77 9.91
N ALA A 52 0.16 -8.21 8.77
CA ALA A 52 -1.20 -7.74 8.54
C ALA A 52 -2.24 -8.87 8.72
N THR A 53 -1.93 -10.07 8.23
CA THR A 53 -2.79 -11.24 8.43
C THR A 53 -2.94 -11.58 9.91
N LEU A 54 -1.84 -11.55 10.68
CA LEU A 54 -1.90 -11.75 12.14
C LEU A 54 -2.73 -10.67 12.84
N VAL A 55 -2.56 -9.39 12.48
CA VAL A 55 -3.36 -8.29 13.03
C VAL A 55 -4.85 -8.52 12.79
N ILE A 56 -5.24 -8.97 11.59
CA ILE A 56 -6.64 -9.27 11.26
C ILE A 56 -7.15 -10.44 12.12
N ILE A 57 -6.39 -11.53 12.22
CA ILE A 57 -6.77 -12.70 13.02
C ILE A 57 -6.95 -12.32 14.50
N PHE A 58 -5.97 -11.62 15.09
CA PHE A 58 -6.04 -11.18 16.48
C PHE A 58 -7.11 -10.13 16.71
N GLY A 59 -7.39 -9.27 15.73
CA GLY A 59 -8.48 -8.32 15.80
C GLY A 59 -9.85 -8.98 15.96
N PHE A 60 -10.11 -10.04 15.19
CA PHE A 60 -11.33 -10.85 15.37
C PHE A 60 -11.33 -11.60 16.70
N PHE A 61 -10.22 -12.22 17.06
CA PHE A 61 -10.12 -13.02 18.28
C PHE A 61 -10.31 -12.16 19.55
N LEU A 62 -9.68 -10.99 19.62
CA LEU A 62 -9.77 -10.06 20.76
C LEU A 62 -10.95 -9.10 20.67
N LYS A 63 -11.80 -9.23 19.64
CA LYS A 63 -13.02 -8.44 19.44
C LYS A 63 -12.76 -6.94 19.51
N ILE A 64 -11.77 -6.45 18.75
CA ILE A 64 -11.47 -5.03 18.71
C ILE A 64 -12.67 -4.22 18.22
N SER A 65 -12.79 -2.99 18.69
CA SER A 65 -13.90 -2.09 18.36
C SER A 65 -13.88 -1.65 16.89
N TYR A 66 -15.00 -1.09 16.43
CA TYR A 66 -15.11 -0.56 15.06
C TYR A 66 -14.05 0.49 14.73
N PHE A 67 -13.78 1.43 15.64
CA PHE A 67 -12.76 2.45 15.43
C PHE A 67 -11.34 1.86 15.39
N GLU A 68 -11.05 0.88 16.23
CA GLU A 68 -9.77 0.18 16.21
C GLU A 68 -9.58 -0.58 14.88
N TRP A 69 -10.64 -1.16 14.33
CA TRP A 69 -10.61 -1.76 12.98
C TRP A 69 -10.28 -0.75 11.90
N LEU A 70 -10.90 0.43 11.91
CA LEU A 70 -10.60 1.47 10.94
C LEU A 70 -9.13 1.89 10.99
N ILE A 71 -8.59 2.05 12.21
CA ILE A 71 -7.17 2.40 12.42
C ILE A 71 -6.26 1.28 11.91
N CYS A 72 -6.52 0.02 12.29
CA CYS A 72 -5.69 -1.10 11.85
C CYS A 72 -5.68 -1.26 10.32
N LEU A 73 -6.84 -1.20 9.67
CA LEU A 73 -6.93 -1.31 8.21
C LEU A 73 -6.24 -0.14 7.50
N LEU A 74 -6.35 1.08 8.03
CA LEU A 74 -5.64 2.23 7.50
C LEU A 74 -4.13 2.06 7.60
N LEU A 75 -3.62 1.63 8.76
CA LEU A 75 -2.18 1.41 8.97
C LEU A 75 -1.63 0.29 8.09
N ILE A 76 -2.35 -0.82 7.96
CA ILE A 76 -2.00 -1.91 7.04
C ILE A 76 -1.89 -1.37 5.62
N GLY A 77 -2.88 -0.62 5.16
CA GLY A 77 -2.88 -0.02 3.83
C GLY A 77 -1.70 0.93 3.60
N LEU A 78 -1.39 1.77 4.59
CA LEU A 78 -0.28 2.73 4.51
C LEU A 78 1.09 2.03 4.45
N VAL A 79 1.32 1.00 5.26
CA VAL A 79 2.59 0.24 5.23
C VAL A 79 2.75 -0.47 3.88
N ILE A 80 1.72 -1.15 3.39
CA ILE A 80 1.76 -1.84 2.10
C ILE A 80 1.95 -0.84 0.95
N MET A 81 1.28 0.30 0.99
CA MET A 81 1.46 1.37 0.00
C MET A 81 2.90 1.92 0.02
N ALA A 82 3.47 2.13 1.20
CA ALA A 82 4.86 2.58 1.34
C ALA A 82 5.84 1.56 0.72
N GLU A 83 5.61 0.25 0.93
CA GLU A 83 6.41 -0.81 0.30
C GLU A 83 6.31 -0.79 -1.23
N PHE A 84 5.12 -0.64 -1.81
CA PHE A 84 4.99 -0.51 -3.26
C PHE A 84 5.73 0.69 -3.82
N ILE A 85 5.68 1.83 -3.12
CA ILE A 85 6.43 3.04 -3.52
C ILE A 85 7.93 2.79 -3.42
N ASN A 86 8.40 2.16 -2.34
CA ASN A 86 9.80 1.79 -2.18
C ASN A 86 10.29 0.91 -3.33
N THR A 87 9.56 -0.17 -3.64
CA THR A 87 9.86 -1.06 -4.76
C THR A 87 9.92 -0.33 -6.10
N ALA A 88 8.96 0.58 -6.35
CA ALA A 88 8.96 1.37 -7.57
C ALA A 88 10.16 2.31 -7.66
N VAL A 89 10.56 2.94 -6.54
CA VAL A 89 11.78 3.78 -6.47
C VAL A 89 13.02 2.92 -6.75
N GLU A 90 13.12 1.73 -6.18
CA GLU A 90 14.25 0.82 -6.44
C GLU A 90 14.37 0.46 -7.91
N TYR A 91 13.26 0.09 -8.57
CA TYR A 91 13.27 -0.21 -10.00
C TYR A 91 13.69 0.98 -10.86
N VAL A 92 13.21 2.18 -10.55
CA VAL A 92 13.59 3.42 -11.27
C VAL A 92 15.06 3.74 -11.06
N VAL A 93 15.57 3.60 -9.85
CA VAL A 93 16.98 3.86 -9.53
C VAL A 93 17.87 2.84 -10.24
N ASP A 94 17.53 1.56 -10.24
CA ASP A 94 18.31 0.51 -10.90
C ASP A 94 18.34 0.67 -12.42
N LEU A 95 17.21 1.11 -13.00
CA LEU A 95 17.12 1.43 -14.42
C LEU A 95 18.00 2.66 -14.80
N ALA A 96 17.97 3.70 -13.95
CA ALA A 96 18.68 4.96 -14.22
C ALA A 96 20.19 4.89 -13.91
N SER A 97 20.57 4.07 -12.92
CA SER A 97 21.95 3.99 -12.43
C SER A 97 22.38 2.52 -12.21
N PRO A 98 22.71 1.80 -13.29
CA PRO A 98 23.16 0.42 -13.21
C PRO A 98 24.54 0.24 -12.53
N LYS A 99 25.26 1.35 -12.33
CA LYS A 99 26.52 1.37 -11.58
C LYS A 99 26.29 2.01 -10.21
N VAL A 100 27.11 1.60 -9.23
CA VAL A 100 27.06 2.18 -7.89
C VAL A 100 27.29 3.68 -7.93
N HIS A 101 26.30 4.44 -7.46
CA HIS A 101 26.36 5.89 -7.38
C HIS A 101 25.84 6.36 -6.01
N PRO A 102 26.51 7.30 -5.33
CA PRO A 102 26.12 7.72 -3.98
C PRO A 102 24.67 8.24 -3.88
N LEU A 103 24.20 9.00 -4.87
CA LEU A 103 22.81 9.49 -4.91
C LEU A 103 21.81 8.37 -5.16
N ALA A 104 22.15 7.36 -5.96
CA ALA A 104 21.30 6.18 -6.17
C ALA A 104 21.12 5.42 -4.86
N LYS A 105 22.21 5.21 -4.12
CA LYS A 105 22.14 4.62 -2.78
C LYS A 105 21.28 5.46 -1.83
N ALA A 106 21.52 6.77 -1.76
CA ALA A 106 20.76 7.67 -0.91
C ALA A 106 19.25 7.66 -1.22
N ALA A 107 18.86 7.58 -2.49
CA ALA A 107 17.46 7.50 -2.90
C ALA A 107 16.80 6.21 -2.41
N LYS A 108 17.46 5.05 -2.57
CA LYS A 108 16.98 3.76 -2.06
C LYS A 108 16.87 3.74 -0.54
N ASP A 109 17.93 4.20 0.15
CA ASP A 109 17.96 4.27 1.62
C ASP A 109 16.82 5.17 2.16
N THR A 110 16.54 6.29 1.49
CA THR A 110 15.46 7.22 1.88
C THR A 110 14.07 6.60 1.67
N ALA A 111 13.86 5.91 0.55
CA ALA A 111 12.59 5.23 0.30
C ALA A 111 12.33 4.12 1.34
N SER A 112 13.34 3.29 1.61
CA SER A 112 13.29 2.25 2.65
C SER A 112 13.06 2.83 4.05
N ALA A 113 13.69 3.99 4.38
CA ALA A 113 13.45 4.67 5.65
C ALA A 113 11.98 5.11 5.82
N GLY A 114 11.30 5.50 4.74
CA GLY A 114 9.86 5.81 4.76
C GLY A 114 9.02 4.60 5.18
N VAL A 115 9.32 3.42 4.63
CA VAL A 115 8.67 2.17 5.04
C VAL A 115 8.92 1.87 6.52
N LEU A 116 10.17 1.96 6.96
CA LEU A 116 10.55 1.71 8.35
C LEU A 116 9.79 2.61 9.32
N MET A 117 9.70 3.90 9.02
CA MET A 117 8.95 4.87 9.84
C MET A 117 7.47 4.50 9.94
N MET A 118 6.84 4.13 8.83
CA MET A 118 5.44 3.68 8.84
C MET A 118 5.26 2.39 9.64
N ALA A 119 6.18 1.45 9.52
CA ALA A 119 6.13 0.19 10.28
C ALA A 119 6.27 0.44 11.81
N ILE A 120 7.19 1.32 12.22
CA ILE A 120 7.37 1.70 13.64
C ILE A 120 6.10 2.34 14.20
N ILE A 121 5.51 3.31 13.49
CA ILE A 121 4.30 3.98 13.92
C ILE A 121 3.14 2.97 14.02
N SER A 122 3.00 2.10 13.02
CA SER A 122 1.97 1.07 12.99
C SER A 122 2.12 0.08 14.14
N ALA A 123 3.36 -0.34 14.44
CA ALA A 123 3.64 -1.21 15.57
C ALA A 123 3.31 -0.55 16.91
N ALA A 124 3.68 0.72 17.10
CA ALA A 124 3.38 1.46 18.32
C ALA A 124 1.86 1.58 18.56
N ILE A 125 1.10 1.93 17.53
CA ILE A 125 -0.37 2.01 17.61
C ILE A 125 -0.97 0.62 17.83
N GLY A 126 -0.46 -0.40 17.16
CA GLY A 126 -0.85 -1.79 17.37
C GLY A 126 -0.68 -2.23 18.83
N LEU A 127 0.45 -1.92 19.45
CA LEU A 127 0.68 -2.22 20.87
C LEU A 127 -0.35 -1.52 21.77
N ILE A 128 -0.67 -0.26 21.51
CA ILE A 128 -1.69 0.48 22.26
C ILE A 128 -3.07 -0.17 22.16
N ILE A 129 -3.42 -0.71 20.99
CA ILE A 129 -4.72 -1.36 20.76
C ILE A 129 -4.75 -2.77 21.36
N PHE A 130 -3.74 -3.58 21.07
CA PHE A 130 -3.78 -5.03 21.34
C PHE A 130 -3.34 -5.41 22.76
N VAL A 131 -2.37 -4.70 23.36
CA VAL A 131 -1.82 -5.07 24.67
C VAL A 131 -2.89 -5.01 25.78
N PRO A 132 -3.70 -3.96 25.93
CA PRO A 132 -4.75 -3.93 26.95
C PRO A 132 -5.76 -5.08 26.78
N LYS A 133 -6.19 -5.33 25.54
CA LYS A 133 -7.17 -6.39 25.23
C LYS A 133 -6.61 -7.79 25.50
N LEU A 134 -5.34 -7.98 25.25
CA LEU A 134 -4.67 -9.24 25.53
C LEU A 134 -4.58 -9.48 27.06
N ILE A 135 -4.27 -8.44 27.84
CA ILE A 135 -4.25 -8.52 29.31
C ILE A 135 -5.66 -8.86 29.84
N ASP A 136 -6.68 -8.19 29.37
CA ASP A 136 -8.08 -8.44 29.76
C ASP A 136 -8.51 -9.87 29.41
N PHE A 137 -8.15 -10.33 28.21
CA PHE A 137 -8.43 -11.70 27.76
C PHE A 137 -7.77 -12.76 28.66
N ILE A 138 -6.49 -12.59 28.98
CA ILE A 138 -5.74 -13.52 29.86
C ILE A 138 -6.30 -13.45 31.26
N GLY A 139 -6.58 -12.24 31.78
CA GLY A 139 -7.21 -12.07 33.11
C GLY A 139 -8.56 -12.76 33.22
N GLY A 140 -9.42 -12.66 32.20
CA GLY A 140 -10.70 -13.37 32.15
C GLY A 140 -10.62 -14.88 31.98
N LEU A 141 -9.47 -15.44 31.65
CA LEU A 141 -9.25 -16.89 31.56
C LEU A 141 -8.81 -17.49 32.92
N LEU A 142 -8.29 -16.64 33.82
CA LEU A 142 -7.71 -17.05 35.11
C LEU A 142 -8.71 -16.96 36.27
N TRP A 143 -9.92 -16.41 35.99
CA TRP A 143 -11.03 -16.31 36.93
C TRP A 143 -12.30 -16.97 36.36
#